data_c9316228cc87f123d79675d5eeda6559
#
_entry.id   c9316228cc87f123d79675d5eeda6559
#
_cell.length_a   1.000
_cell.length_b   1.000
_cell.length_c   1.000
_cell.angle_alpha   90.00
_cell.angle_beta   90.00
_cell.angle_gamma   90.00
#
_symmetry.space_group_name_H-M   'P 1'
#
loop_
_entity.id
_entity.type
_entity.pdbx_description
1 polymer ?
#
loop_
_entity_poly.entity_id
_entity_poly.type
_entity_poly.pdbx_seq_one_letter_code
_entity_poly.pdbx_strand_id
1 'polypeptide(L)'
;MTAAASDDGEPTDLSKADQVHAQLKTEIELGELAPGSPLSELSLVERTGASRTPVREALRRLAAEGLVDLVPRQGARVSRVSARSVRDLFEFRSLLEPAAVRQATEAAATDPALHRTFAELREAIAGVLERDRSTARSRSFYELADRFDWAVIGATRNEHLRRTIAELRPHTARLRNLSHLDPQRVEVSVGEHLAVCDALLAGDADGAATALAGHLTRSLETIFRNLAHGPGEGVDLLG
;
A
#
# COMPACT_ATOMS: atom_id res chain seq x y z
N MET A 1 1.73 -54.77 -1.81
CA MET A 1 2.84 -53.81 -1.76
C MET A 1 2.60 -52.79 -2.86
N THR A 2 1.98 -51.68 -2.52
CA THR A 2 1.70 -50.61 -3.46
C THR A 2 2.31 -49.35 -2.86
N ALA A 3 3.34 -48.83 -3.53
CA ALA A 3 4.10 -47.66 -3.10
C ALA A 3 3.20 -46.41 -3.24
N ALA A 4 3.07 -45.67 -2.16
CA ALA A 4 2.52 -44.34 -2.15
C ALA A 4 3.55 -43.39 -2.76
N ALA A 5 3.20 -42.72 -3.85
CA ALA A 5 3.96 -41.60 -4.41
C ALA A 5 3.74 -40.41 -3.50
N SER A 6 4.80 -39.90 -2.89
CA SER A 6 4.85 -38.60 -2.22
C SER A 6 4.80 -37.51 -3.31
N ASP A 7 3.73 -36.76 -3.29
CA ASP A 7 3.58 -35.53 -4.05
C ASP A 7 4.29 -34.41 -3.24
N ASP A 8 5.60 -34.29 -3.47
CA ASP A 8 6.40 -33.17 -2.99
C ASP A 8 6.07 -31.98 -3.90
N GLY A 9 5.10 -31.15 -3.48
CA GLY A 9 4.76 -29.90 -4.15
C GLY A 9 5.97 -28.97 -4.17
N GLU A 10 6.68 -28.93 -5.31
CA GLU A 10 7.70 -27.92 -5.60
C GLU A 10 7.07 -26.52 -5.43
N PRO A 11 7.81 -25.54 -4.89
CA PRO A 11 7.36 -24.15 -4.88
C PRO A 11 7.11 -23.72 -6.33
N THR A 12 5.87 -23.41 -6.66
CA THR A 12 5.47 -22.95 -8.01
C THR A 12 6.30 -21.72 -8.36
N ASP A 13 7.29 -21.91 -9.23
CA ASP A 13 8.10 -20.82 -9.77
C ASP A 13 7.16 -19.83 -10.47
N LEU A 14 7.16 -18.56 -10.01
CA LEU A 14 6.29 -17.52 -10.54
C LEU A 14 6.50 -17.40 -12.05
N SER A 15 5.42 -17.33 -12.82
CA SER A 15 5.52 -17.13 -14.25
C SER A 15 6.30 -15.84 -14.56
N LYS A 16 6.92 -15.77 -15.75
CA LYS A 16 7.63 -14.54 -16.17
C LYS A 16 6.70 -13.32 -16.18
N ALA A 17 5.41 -13.50 -16.46
CA ALA A 17 4.43 -12.43 -16.39
C ALA A 17 4.18 -11.98 -14.94
N ASP A 18 4.12 -12.90 -13.98
CA ASP A 18 3.97 -12.57 -12.57
C ASP A 18 5.20 -11.84 -12.03
N GLN A 19 6.40 -12.28 -12.39
CA GLN A 19 7.66 -11.63 -12.00
C GLN A 19 7.71 -10.18 -12.52
N VAL A 20 7.41 -9.96 -13.81
CA VAL A 20 7.39 -8.62 -14.42
C VAL A 20 6.29 -7.75 -13.79
N HIS A 21 5.10 -8.31 -13.57
CA HIS A 21 4.01 -7.60 -12.91
C HIS A 21 4.39 -7.15 -11.51
N ALA A 22 4.90 -8.06 -10.66
CA ALA A 22 5.31 -7.76 -9.30
C ALA A 22 6.44 -6.71 -9.25
N GLN A 23 7.44 -6.83 -10.13
CA GLN A 23 8.53 -5.86 -10.22
C GLN A 23 8.03 -4.46 -10.57
N LEU A 24 7.25 -4.32 -11.66
CA LEU A 24 6.74 -3.02 -12.09
C LEU A 24 5.78 -2.41 -11.06
N LYS A 25 4.95 -3.23 -10.42
CA LYS A 25 4.06 -2.80 -9.34
C LYS A 25 4.86 -2.19 -8.19
N THR A 26 5.90 -2.88 -7.72
CA THR A 26 6.79 -2.37 -6.66
C THR A 26 7.47 -1.06 -7.07
N GLU A 27 8.00 -0.96 -8.28
CA GLU A 27 8.64 0.27 -8.79
C GLU A 27 7.67 1.45 -8.87
N ILE A 28 6.40 1.21 -9.23
CA ILE A 28 5.33 2.22 -9.22
C ILE A 28 4.97 2.61 -7.78
N GLU A 29 4.83 1.65 -6.88
CA GLU A 29 4.54 1.87 -5.46
C GLU A 29 5.63 2.66 -4.75
N LEU A 30 6.90 2.39 -5.08
CA LEU A 30 8.07 3.12 -4.54
C LEU A 30 8.29 4.48 -5.22
N GLY A 31 7.58 4.80 -6.30
CA GLY A 31 7.74 6.03 -7.06
C GLY A 31 8.98 6.06 -7.96
N GLU A 32 9.67 4.93 -8.13
CA GLU A 32 10.81 4.79 -9.06
C GLU A 32 10.34 4.96 -10.52
N LEU A 33 9.12 4.51 -10.79
CA LEU A 33 8.37 4.82 -12.00
C LEU A 33 7.37 5.93 -11.68
N ALA A 34 7.71 7.15 -12.05
CA ALA A 34 6.92 8.34 -11.72
C ALA A 34 5.54 8.33 -12.44
N PRO A 35 4.48 8.91 -11.83
CA PRO A 35 3.18 9.10 -12.49
C PRO A 35 3.33 9.81 -13.84
N GLY A 36 2.66 9.28 -14.87
CA GLY A 36 2.70 9.80 -16.25
C GLY A 36 3.92 9.37 -17.07
N SER A 37 4.94 8.74 -16.47
CA SER A 37 6.12 8.28 -17.21
C SER A 37 5.77 7.19 -18.24
N PRO A 38 6.37 7.21 -19.45
CA PRO A 38 6.12 6.21 -20.46
C PRO A 38 6.76 4.87 -20.10
N LEU A 39 6.07 3.77 -20.40
CA LEU A 39 6.52 2.40 -20.22
C LEU A 39 6.75 1.77 -21.61
N SER A 40 7.99 1.82 -22.10
CA SER A 40 8.36 1.21 -23.39
C SER A 40 8.44 -0.31 -23.26
N GLU A 41 7.64 -1.05 -24.05
CA GLU A 41 7.72 -2.52 -24.09
C GLU A 41 9.15 -3.00 -24.39
N LEU A 42 9.87 -2.32 -25.29
CA LEU A 42 11.23 -2.70 -25.68
C LEU A 42 12.19 -2.55 -24.49
N SER A 43 12.16 -1.40 -23.82
CA SER A 43 12.97 -1.15 -22.62
C SER A 43 12.64 -2.13 -21.48
N LEU A 44 11.36 -2.49 -21.31
CA LEU A 44 10.95 -3.46 -20.31
C LEU A 44 11.45 -4.87 -20.63
N VAL A 45 11.43 -5.27 -21.89
CA VAL A 45 12.02 -6.54 -22.36
C VAL A 45 13.52 -6.60 -22.03
N GLU A 46 14.26 -5.55 -22.36
CA GLU A 46 15.70 -5.45 -22.07
C GLU A 46 15.99 -5.50 -20.57
N ARG A 47 15.24 -4.75 -19.77
CA ARG A 47 15.44 -4.60 -18.34
C ARG A 47 15.04 -5.85 -17.53
N THR A 48 13.94 -6.51 -17.91
CA THR A 48 13.40 -7.67 -17.18
C THR A 48 13.92 -9.02 -17.69
N GLY A 49 14.55 -9.05 -18.86
CA GLY A 49 14.94 -10.28 -19.55
C GLY A 49 13.76 -11.16 -19.98
N ALA A 50 12.54 -10.63 -19.94
CA ALA A 50 11.33 -11.32 -20.39
C ALA A 50 11.06 -11.05 -21.87
N SER A 51 10.36 -11.96 -22.56
CA SER A 51 9.91 -11.71 -23.94
C SER A 51 8.71 -10.71 -23.96
N ARG A 52 8.31 -10.26 -25.15
CA ARG A 52 7.21 -9.28 -25.30
C ARG A 52 5.88 -9.77 -24.76
N THR A 53 5.58 -11.07 -24.84
CA THR A 53 4.28 -11.63 -24.39
C THR A 53 4.07 -11.45 -22.88
N PRO A 54 4.96 -11.92 -21.99
CA PRO A 54 4.80 -11.69 -20.55
C PRO A 54 4.85 -10.21 -20.15
N VAL A 55 5.63 -9.36 -20.86
CA VAL A 55 5.62 -7.91 -20.61
C VAL A 55 4.25 -7.31 -20.90
N ARG A 56 3.65 -7.63 -22.04
CA ARG A 56 2.30 -7.16 -22.42
C ARG A 56 1.23 -7.64 -21.44
N GLU A 57 1.34 -8.89 -21.01
CA GLU A 57 0.42 -9.45 -20.03
C GLU A 57 0.52 -8.70 -18.68
N ALA A 58 1.73 -8.48 -18.17
CA ALA A 58 1.96 -7.69 -16.98
C ALA A 58 1.40 -6.27 -17.09
N LEU A 59 1.64 -5.58 -18.22
CA LEU A 59 1.09 -4.23 -18.45
C LEU A 59 -0.45 -4.22 -18.51
N ARG A 60 -1.09 -5.24 -19.09
CA ARG A 60 -2.56 -5.36 -19.09
C ARG A 60 -3.12 -5.56 -17.67
N ARG A 61 -2.46 -6.37 -16.84
CA ARG A 61 -2.85 -6.59 -15.46
C ARG A 61 -2.71 -5.31 -14.64
N LEU A 62 -1.58 -4.61 -14.76
CA LEU A 62 -1.38 -3.30 -14.13
C LEU A 62 -2.40 -2.26 -14.61
N ALA A 63 -2.83 -2.34 -15.86
CA ALA A 63 -3.89 -1.47 -16.37
C ALA A 63 -5.27 -1.82 -15.77
N ALA A 64 -5.58 -3.10 -15.61
CA ALA A 64 -6.78 -3.54 -14.91
C ALA A 64 -6.79 -3.13 -13.43
N GLU A 65 -5.60 -3.03 -12.81
CA GLU A 65 -5.41 -2.50 -11.45
C GLU A 65 -5.39 -0.97 -11.40
N GLY A 66 -5.50 -0.25 -12.53
CA GLY A 66 -5.47 1.21 -12.59
C GLY A 66 -4.11 1.86 -12.32
N LEU A 67 -3.03 1.08 -12.31
CA LEU A 67 -1.66 1.56 -12.11
C LEU A 67 -0.98 2.02 -13.40
N VAL A 68 -1.48 1.55 -14.54
CA VAL A 68 -0.96 1.85 -15.88
C VAL A 68 -2.11 2.22 -16.81
N ASP A 69 -1.90 3.21 -17.67
CA ASP A 69 -2.81 3.57 -18.75
C ASP A 69 -2.26 2.98 -20.06
N LEU A 70 -3.09 2.19 -20.76
CA LEU A 70 -2.80 1.73 -22.11
C LEU A 70 -3.39 2.71 -23.11
N VAL A 71 -2.54 3.53 -23.75
CA VAL A 71 -2.98 4.56 -24.68
C VAL A 71 -2.82 4.06 -26.11
N PRO A 72 -3.91 4.00 -26.92
CA PRO A 72 -3.84 3.55 -28.29
C PRO A 72 -2.76 4.31 -29.08
N ARG A 73 -1.89 3.58 -29.79
CA ARG A 73 -0.78 4.09 -30.60
C ARG A 73 0.35 4.81 -29.82
N GLN A 74 0.22 5.05 -28.53
CA GLN A 74 1.25 5.68 -27.70
C GLN A 74 1.92 4.70 -26.71
N GLY A 75 1.37 3.49 -26.57
CA GLY A 75 1.90 2.47 -25.67
C GLY A 75 1.33 2.57 -24.24
N ALA A 76 2.11 2.16 -23.26
CA ALA A 76 1.75 2.17 -21.86
C ALA A 76 2.44 3.35 -21.14
N ARG A 77 1.79 3.87 -20.11
CA ARG A 77 2.35 4.86 -19.16
C ARG A 77 1.88 4.59 -17.74
N VAL A 78 2.63 4.99 -16.75
CA VAL A 78 2.17 4.98 -15.36
C VAL A 78 0.99 5.93 -15.23
N SER A 79 -0.11 5.49 -14.62
CA SER A 79 -1.32 6.30 -14.46
C SER A 79 -1.01 7.57 -13.67
N ARG A 80 -1.57 8.70 -14.11
CA ARG A 80 -1.43 9.97 -13.41
C ARG A 80 -2.22 9.94 -12.11
N VAL A 81 -1.83 10.80 -11.18
CA VAL A 81 -2.56 11.05 -9.93
C VAL A 81 -3.29 12.37 -10.07
N SER A 82 -4.63 12.38 -9.97
CA SER A 82 -5.41 13.61 -9.94
C SER A 82 -5.90 13.92 -8.53
N ALA A 83 -6.11 15.20 -8.22
CA ALA A 83 -6.67 15.63 -6.94
C ALA A 83 -8.04 14.98 -6.68
N ARG A 84 -8.84 14.79 -7.73
CA ARG A 84 -10.12 14.10 -7.66
C ARG A 84 -9.95 12.64 -7.29
N SER A 85 -9.08 11.91 -8.00
CA SER A 85 -8.85 10.48 -7.72
C SER A 85 -8.30 10.24 -6.31
N VAL A 86 -7.48 11.16 -5.78
CA VAL A 86 -7.02 11.11 -4.38
C VAL A 86 -8.18 11.26 -3.41
N ARG A 87 -9.08 12.24 -3.64
CA ARG A 87 -10.25 12.44 -2.79
C ARG A 87 -11.17 11.24 -2.81
N ASP A 88 -11.52 10.74 -3.99
CA ASP A 88 -12.41 9.59 -4.17
C ASP A 88 -11.85 8.34 -3.49
N LEU A 89 -10.53 8.10 -3.61
CA LEU A 89 -9.84 7.01 -2.92
C LEU A 89 -9.92 7.14 -1.40
N PHE A 90 -9.65 8.32 -0.84
CA PHE A 90 -9.68 8.51 0.61
C PHE A 90 -11.10 8.49 1.18
N GLU A 91 -12.09 8.95 0.44
CA GLU A 91 -13.50 8.78 0.80
C GLU A 91 -13.84 7.29 0.89
N PHE A 92 -13.46 6.49 -0.10
CA PHE A 92 -13.71 5.05 -0.10
C PHE A 92 -12.97 4.33 1.02
N ARG A 93 -11.70 4.65 1.26
CA ARG A 93 -10.92 4.13 2.39
C ARG A 93 -11.58 4.43 3.74
N SER A 94 -12.12 5.65 3.90
CA SER A 94 -12.78 6.09 5.14
C SER A 94 -14.08 5.31 5.41
N LEU A 95 -14.70 4.73 4.40
CA LEU A 95 -15.85 3.82 4.56
C LEU A 95 -15.43 2.41 4.96
N LEU A 96 -14.30 1.93 4.45
CA LEU A 96 -13.90 0.53 4.56
C LEU A 96 -12.93 0.24 5.72
N GLU A 97 -11.87 1.04 5.85
CA GLU A 97 -10.78 0.73 6.77
C GLU A 97 -11.17 0.82 8.25
N PRO A 98 -12.05 1.77 8.70
CA PRO A 98 -12.56 1.74 10.08
C PRO A 98 -13.35 0.47 10.41
N ALA A 99 -14.07 -0.10 9.45
CA ALA A 99 -14.76 -1.37 9.63
C ALA A 99 -13.79 -2.55 9.73
N ALA A 100 -12.70 -2.52 8.98
CA ALA A 100 -11.65 -3.54 9.03
C ALA A 100 -10.91 -3.50 10.38
N VAL A 101 -10.52 -2.33 10.87
CA VAL A 101 -9.81 -2.21 12.14
C VAL A 101 -10.68 -2.61 13.33
N ARG A 102 -12.01 -2.36 13.30
CA ARG A 102 -12.94 -2.90 14.30
C ARG A 102 -12.87 -4.43 14.33
N GLN A 103 -12.97 -5.09 13.19
CA GLN A 103 -12.89 -6.55 13.11
C GLN A 103 -11.53 -7.08 13.58
N ALA A 104 -10.44 -6.39 13.25
CA ALA A 104 -9.10 -6.75 13.71
C ALA A 104 -8.97 -6.61 15.24
N THR A 105 -9.55 -5.56 15.83
CA THR A 105 -9.59 -5.35 17.28
C THR A 105 -10.35 -6.47 17.98
N GLU A 106 -11.54 -6.81 17.49
CA GLU A 106 -12.34 -7.92 18.03
C GLU A 106 -11.62 -9.27 17.91
N ALA A 107 -10.93 -9.52 16.80
CA ALA A 107 -10.15 -10.73 16.60
C ALA A 107 -8.95 -10.79 17.54
N ALA A 108 -8.20 -9.71 17.70
CA ALA A 108 -7.05 -9.64 18.60
C ALA A 108 -7.44 -9.83 20.09
N ALA A 109 -8.65 -9.43 20.48
CA ALA A 109 -9.16 -9.65 21.85
C ALA A 109 -9.34 -11.14 22.18
N THR A 110 -9.49 -12.01 21.19
CA THR A 110 -9.73 -13.45 21.36
C THR A 110 -8.60 -14.34 20.87
N ASP A 111 -7.66 -13.80 20.09
CA ASP A 111 -6.49 -14.50 19.56
C ASP A 111 -5.18 -13.93 20.16
N PRO A 112 -4.53 -14.64 21.12
CA PRO A 112 -3.28 -14.17 21.73
C PRO A 112 -2.12 -14.05 20.76
N ALA A 113 -2.09 -14.79 19.65
CA ALA A 113 -1.04 -14.68 18.64
C ALA A 113 -1.19 -13.38 17.84
N LEU A 114 -2.42 -13.06 17.46
CA LEU A 114 -2.74 -11.81 16.76
C LEU A 114 -2.52 -10.60 17.65
N HIS A 115 -2.93 -10.66 18.93
CA HIS A 115 -2.66 -9.60 19.90
C HIS A 115 -1.15 -9.33 20.03
N ARG A 116 -0.33 -10.37 20.12
CA ARG A 116 1.14 -10.25 20.19
C ARG A 116 1.71 -9.60 18.93
N THR A 117 1.22 -9.97 17.76
CA THR A 117 1.62 -9.35 16.48
C THR A 117 1.39 -7.84 16.50
N PHE A 118 0.24 -7.37 16.97
CA PHE A 118 -0.05 -5.94 17.08
C PHE A 118 0.79 -5.26 18.17
N ALA A 119 1.07 -5.92 19.28
CA ALA A 119 1.95 -5.39 20.32
C ALA A 119 3.38 -5.19 19.82
N GLU A 120 3.94 -6.17 19.10
CA GLU A 120 5.26 -6.06 18.48
C GLU A 120 5.32 -4.94 17.43
N LEU A 121 4.28 -4.79 16.61
CA LEU A 121 4.18 -3.68 15.66
C LEU A 121 4.10 -2.33 16.36
N ARG A 122 3.33 -2.22 17.41
CA ARG A 122 3.23 -1.01 18.22
C ARG A 122 4.59 -0.59 18.79
N GLU A 123 5.35 -1.53 19.36
CA GLU A 123 6.70 -1.27 19.90
C GLU A 123 7.67 -0.86 18.80
N ALA A 124 7.65 -1.57 17.67
CA ALA A 124 8.50 -1.23 16.53
C ALA A 124 8.20 0.17 15.97
N ILE A 125 6.92 0.56 15.91
CA ILE A 125 6.49 1.91 15.47
C ILE A 125 6.96 2.96 16.49
N ALA A 126 6.82 2.71 17.79
CA ALA A 126 7.29 3.64 18.82
C ALA A 126 8.81 3.85 18.76
N GLY A 127 9.59 2.79 18.53
CA GLY A 127 11.04 2.85 18.37
C GLY A 127 11.53 3.68 17.17
N VAL A 128 10.65 4.03 16.23
CA VAL A 128 11.00 4.95 15.15
C VAL A 128 11.32 6.35 15.66
N LEU A 129 10.66 6.79 16.73
CA LEU A 129 10.86 8.13 17.31
C LEU A 129 12.24 8.30 17.96
N GLU A 130 12.88 7.20 18.35
CA GLU A 130 14.20 7.20 18.97
C GLU A 130 15.36 7.37 17.97
N ARG A 131 15.05 7.26 16.65
CA ARG A 131 16.04 7.37 15.59
C ARG A 131 16.19 8.81 15.11
N ASP A 132 17.39 9.13 14.60
CA ASP A 132 17.64 10.44 13.99
C ASP A 132 16.68 10.76 12.85
N ARG A 133 16.30 12.02 12.72
CA ARG A 133 15.44 12.51 11.63
C ARG A 133 16.15 12.37 10.29
N SER A 134 15.86 11.30 9.56
CA SER A 134 16.50 10.99 8.28
C SER A 134 15.52 10.32 7.32
N THR A 135 15.87 10.29 6.05
CA THR A 135 15.13 9.54 5.03
C THR A 135 15.03 8.05 5.37
N ALA A 136 16.07 7.49 6.00
CA ALA A 136 16.06 6.10 6.46
C ALA A 136 15.02 5.87 7.56
N ARG A 137 14.84 6.83 8.49
CA ARG A 137 13.78 6.81 9.51
C ARG A 137 12.40 6.80 8.86
N SER A 138 12.17 7.68 7.90
CA SER A 138 10.89 7.74 7.18
C SER A 138 10.58 6.43 6.47
N ARG A 139 11.55 5.87 5.75
CA ARG A 139 11.40 4.56 5.09
C ARG A 139 11.04 3.46 6.08
N SER A 140 11.78 3.35 7.18
CA SER A 140 11.52 2.36 8.23
C SER A 140 10.12 2.50 8.82
N PHE A 141 9.63 3.72 9.03
CA PHE A 141 8.27 3.95 9.50
C PHE A 141 7.23 3.43 8.50
N TYR A 142 7.39 3.74 7.21
CA TYR A 142 6.41 3.33 6.21
C TYR A 142 6.39 1.81 5.96
N GLU A 143 7.52 1.14 6.12
CA GLU A 143 7.57 -0.33 6.11
C GLU A 143 6.77 -0.92 7.29
N LEU A 144 6.88 -0.31 8.48
CA LEU A 144 6.10 -0.73 9.65
C LEU A 144 4.61 -0.41 9.50
N ALA A 145 4.26 0.75 8.97
CA ALA A 145 2.88 1.13 8.68
C ALA A 145 2.25 0.18 7.65
N ASP A 146 3.02 -0.23 6.63
CA ASP A 146 2.57 -1.23 5.66
C ASP A 146 2.32 -2.60 6.31
N ARG A 147 3.23 -3.05 7.18
CA ARG A 147 3.06 -4.29 7.94
C ARG A 147 1.84 -4.22 8.85
N PHE A 148 1.58 -3.08 9.50
CA PHE A 148 0.39 -2.86 10.32
C PHE A 148 -0.89 -2.98 9.48
N ASP A 149 -0.95 -2.32 8.33
CA ASP A 149 -2.09 -2.38 7.43
C ASP A 149 -2.36 -3.82 6.96
N TRP A 150 -1.31 -4.57 6.60
CA TRP A 150 -1.45 -5.98 6.22
C TRP A 150 -1.90 -6.87 7.37
N ALA A 151 -1.48 -6.59 8.62
CA ALA A 151 -1.97 -7.30 9.80
C ALA A 151 -3.48 -7.04 10.03
N VAL A 152 -3.94 -5.80 9.87
CA VAL A 152 -5.36 -5.45 9.94
C VAL A 152 -6.16 -6.15 8.83
N ILE A 153 -5.66 -6.13 7.59
CA ILE A 153 -6.28 -6.82 6.45
C ILE A 153 -6.38 -8.32 6.73
N GLY A 154 -5.30 -8.94 7.21
CA GLY A 154 -5.25 -10.38 7.54
C GLY A 154 -6.21 -10.79 8.66
N ALA A 155 -6.42 -9.90 9.64
CA ALA A 155 -7.35 -10.11 10.75
C ALA A 155 -8.83 -9.83 10.40
N THR A 156 -9.10 -9.22 9.23
CA THR A 156 -10.45 -8.89 8.79
C THR A 156 -11.20 -10.15 8.36
N ARG A 157 -12.32 -10.46 9.03
CA ARG A 157 -13.14 -11.66 8.78
C ARG A 157 -13.95 -11.61 7.49
N ASN A 158 -14.39 -10.41 7.11
CA ASN A 158 -15.18 -10.22 5.90
C ASN A 158 -14.26 -10.29 4.66
N GLU A 159 -14.37 -11.38 3.91
CA GLU A 159 -13.52 -11.64 2.74
C GLU A 159 -13.64 -10.55 1.66
N HIS A 160 -14.83 -10.02 1.41
CA HIS A 160 -15.03 -8.96 0.42
C HIS A 160 -14.35 -7.66 0.89
N LEU A 161 -14.50 -7.29 2.17
CA LEU A 161 -13.85 -6.13 2.75
C LEU A 161 -12.32 -6.28 2.68
N ARG A 162 -11.80 -7.44 3.10
CA ARG A 162 -10.37 -7.78 3.07
C ARG A 162 -9.79 -7.61 1.67
N ARG A 163 -10.44 -8.23 0.66
CA ARG A 163 -9.97 -8.19 -0.72
C ARG A 163 -10.02 -6.77 -1.30
N THR A 164 -11.11 -6.06 -1.07
CA THR A 164 -11.24 -4.69 -1.57
C THR A 164 -10.16 -3.76 -0.98
N ILE A 165 -9.89 -3.83 0.33
CA ILE A 165 -8.84 -3.01 0.95
C ILE A 165 -7.47 -3.40 0.41
N ALA A 166 -7.17 -4.69 0.24
CA ALA A 166 -5.92 -5.16 -0.35
C ALA A 166 -5.70 -4.64 -1.79
N GLU A 167 -6.77 -4.57 -2.60
CA GLU A 167 -6.72 -4.00 -3.94
C GLU A 167 -6.45 -2.48 -3.96
N LEU A 168 -6.76 -1.75 -2.88
CA LEU A 168 -6.46 -0.32 -2.76
C LEU A 168 -5.01 -0.03 -2.34
N ARG A 169 -4.29 -1.03 -1.79
CA ARG A 169 -2.93 -0.84 -1.24
C ARG A 169 -1.93 -0.22 -2.23
N PRO A 170 -1.83 -0.64 -3.49
CA PRO A 170 -0.90 -0.06 -4.44
C PRO A 170 -1.14 1.44 -4.68
N HIS A 171 -2.42 1.85 -4.76
CA HIS A 171 -2.78 3.26 -4.91
C HIS A 171 -2.41 4.08 -3.67
N THR A 172 -2.61 3.50 -2.46
CA THR A 172 -2.22 4.14 -1.21
C THR A 172 -0.70 4.28 -1.08
N ALA A 173 0.06 3.24 -1.44
CA ALA A 173 1.53 3.25 -1.39
C ALA A 173 2.12 4.36 -2.28
N ARG A 174 1.60 4.53 -3.50
CA ARG A 174 2.00 5.64 -4.40
C ARG A 174 1.82 7.01 -3.76
N LEU A 175 0.71 7.22 -3.05
CA LEU A 175 0.40 8.51 -2.41
C LEU A 175 1.27 8.77 -1.18
N ARG A 176 1.71 7.73 -0.48
CA ARG A 176 2.70 7.88 0.60
C ARG A 176 3.97 8.56 0.12
N ASN A 177 4.50 8.17 -1.02
CA ASN A 177 5.71 8.76 -1.58
C ASN A 177 5.56 10.26 -1.84
N LEU A 178 4.37 10.73 -2.19
CA LEU A 178 4.07 12.16 -2.31
C LEU A 178 4.04 12.88 -0.95
N SER A 179 3.80 12.15 0.14
CA SER A 179 3.78 12.69 1.51
C SER A 179 5.14 12.70 2.19
N HIS A 180 6.16 11.98 1.64
CA HIS A 180 7.51 11.86 2.21
C HIS A 180 8.33 13.15 2.25
N LEU A 181 7.86 14.20 1.58
CA LEU A 181 8.55 15.47 1.48
C LEU A 181 8.55 16.27 2.79
N ASP A 182 7.73 15.87 3.78
CA ASP A 182 7.63 16.56 5.07
C ASP A 182 8.09 15.66 6.23
N PRO A 183 9.30 15.85 6.80
CA PRO A 183 9.79 15.10 7.94
C PRO A 183 8.92 15.25 9.20
N GLN A 184 8.22 16.38 9.38
CA GLN A 184 7.33 16.60 10.52
C GLN A 184 6.09 15.71 10.41
N ARG A 185 5.65 15.40 9.18
CA ARG A 185 4.51 14.50 8.96
C ARG A 185 4.78 13.09 9.49
N VAL A 186 6.02 12.60 9.42
CA VAL A 186 6.38 11.27 9.93
C VAL A 186 6.13 11.20 11.44
N GLU A 187 6.51 12.19 12.22
CA GLU A 187 6.29 12.20 13.67
C GLU A 187 4.81 12.20 14.05
N VAL A 188 4.03 13.03 13.36
CA VAL A 188 2.59 13.06 13.54
C VAL A 188 1.98 11.73 13.18
N SER A 189 2.41 11.12 12.06
CA SER A 189 1.89 9.84 11.59
C SER A 189 2.24 8.68 12.52
N VAL A 190 3.44 8.67 13.12
CA VAL A 190 3.81 7.72 14.16
C VAL A 190 2.84 7.81 15.33
N GLY A 191 2.58 9.02 15.86
CA GLY A 191 1.62 9.22 16.95
C GLY A 191 0.21 8.76 16.61
N GLU A 192 -0.24 8.98 15.36
CA GLU A 192 -1.53 8.52 14.88
C GLU A 192 -1.61 6.98 14.84
N HIS A 193 -0.58 6.30 14.33
CA HIS A 193 -0.54 4.84 14.32
C HIS A 193 -0.47 4.24 15.72
N LEU A 194 0.29 4.87 16.63
CA LEU A 194 0.33 4.45 18.03
C LEU A 194 -1.05 4.54 18.68
N ALA A 195 -1.81 5.63 18.43
CA ALA A 195 -3.17 5.76 18.95
C ALA A 195 -4.10 4.66 18.44
N VAL A 196 -3.98 4.25 17.16
CA VAL A 196 -4.74 3.12 16.62
C VAL A 196 -4.32 1.81 17.31
N CYS A 197 -3.00 1.56 17.43
CA CYS A 197 -2.48 0.36 18.09
C CYS A 197 -2.92 0.28 19.56
N ASP A 198 -2.84 1.39 20.30
CA ASP A 198 -3.19 1.43 21.74
C ASP A 198 -4.68 1.10 21.93
N ALA A 199 -5.57 1.69 21.12
CA ALA A 199 -7.00 1.37 21.17
C ALA A 199 -7.28 -0.09 20.79
N LEU A 200 -6.60 -0.61 19.74
CA LEU A 200 -6.72 -1.99 19.29
C LEU A 200 -6.31 -2.98 20.40
N LEU A 201 -5.16 -2.75 21.04
CA LEU A 201 -4.64 -3.59 22.12
C LEU A 201 -5.48 -3.52 23.39
N ALA A 202 -6.15 -2.38 23.63
CA ALA A 202 -7.11 -2.23 24.71
C ALA A 202 -8.48 -2.91 24.44
N GLY A 203 -8.69 -3.43 23.21
CA GLY A 203 -9.98 -4.00 22.79
C GLY A 203 -11.05 -2.95 22.48
N ASP A 204 -10.66 -1.67 22.39
CA ASP A 204 -11.56 -0.55 22.06
C ASP A 204 -11.71 -0.42 20.52
N ALA A 205 -12.64 -1.18 19.99
CA ALA A 205 -12.90 -1.25 18.55
C ALA A 205 -13.39 0.09 17.97
N ASP A 206 -14.18 0.86 18.72
CA ASP A 206 -14.68 2.16 18.28
C ASP A 206 -13.60 3.24 18.38
N GLY A 207 -12.77 3.21 19.41
CA GLY A 207 -11.61 4.06 19.56
C GLY A 207 -10.59 3.84 18.45
N ALA A 208 -10.28 2.58 18.12
CA ALA A 208 -9.38 2.25 17.04
C ALA A 208 -9.89 2.75 15.67
N ALA A 209 -11.19 2.56 15.38
CA ALA A 209 -11.82 3.06 14.17
C ALA A 209 -11.82 4.59 14.09
N THR A 210 -12.08 5.26 15.20
CA THR A 210 -12.06 6.74 15.28
C THR A 210 -10.65 7.29 15.07
N ALA A 211 -9.65 6.68 15.71
CA ALA A 211 -8.24 7.06 15.54
C ALA A 211 -7.79 6.89 14.08
N LEU A 212 -8.15 5.76 13.44
CA LEU A 212 -7.84 5.50 12.04
C LEU A 212 -8.52 6.48 11.10
N ALA A 213 -9.81 6.79 11.29
CA ALA A 213 -10.52 7.79 10.50
C ALA A 213 -9.85 9.18 10.60
N GLY A 214 -9.41 9.58 11.79
CA GLY A 214 -8.64 10.81 12.01
C GLY A 214 -7.29 10.79 11.27
N HIS A 215 -6.58 9.65 11.27
CA HIS A 215 -5.35 9.47 10.50
C HIS A 215 -5.58 9.65 8.99
N LEU A 216 -6.63 9.04 8.44
CA LEU A 216 -6.97 9.16 7.02
C LEU A 216 -7.26 10.61 6.62
N THR A 217 -8.03 11.33 7.43
CA THR A 217 -8.34 12.76 7.19
C THR A 217 -7.06 13.60 7.13
N ARG A 218 -6.19 13.49 8.14
CA ARG A 218 -4.93 14.25 8.19
C ARG A 218 -3.94 13.85 7.09
N SER A 219 -3.96 12.58 6.69
CA SER A 219 -3.16 12.11 5.55
C SER A 219 -3.62 12.74 4.24
N LEU A 220 -4.93 12.80 4.00
CA LEU A 220 -5.51 13.46 2.83
C LEU A 220 -5.14 14.95 2.78
N GLU A 221 -5.28 15.67 3.91
CA GLU A 221 -4.92 17.09 4.01
C GLU A 221 -3.43 17.33 3.67
N THR A 222 -2.56 16.44 4.15
CA THR A 222 -1.12 16.53 3.87
C THR A 222 -0.81 16.29 2.40
N ILE A 223 -1.44 15.28 1.78
CA ILE A 223 -1.27 15.01 0.36
C ILE A 223 -1.70 16.21 -0.47
N PHE A 224 -2.86 16.81 -0.20
CA PHE A 224 -3.31 18.00 -0.91
C PHE A 224 -2.38 19.20 -0.72
N ARG A 225 -1.85 19.41 0.48
CA ARG A 225 -0.87 20.45 0.73
C ARG A 225 0.39 20.25 -0.12
N ASN A 226 0.90 19.02 -0.19
CA ASN A 226 2.08 18.71 -0.98
C ASN A 226 1.82 18.83 -2.49
N LEU A 227 0.64 18.42 -2.96
CA LEU A 227 0.24 18.58 -4.36
C LEU A 227 0.14 20.06 -4.78
N ALA A 228 -0.26 20.94 -3.85
CA ALA A 228 -0.36 22.38 -4.11
C ALA A 228 1.01 23.09 -4.12
N HIS A 229 2.05 22.53 -3.50
CA HIS A 229 3.38 23.16 -3.34
C HIS A 229 4.51 22.44 -4.08
N GLY A 230 4.27 21.25 -4.64
CA GLY A 230 5.29 20.47 -5.34
C GLY A 230 5.42 20.79 -6.83
N PRO A 231 6.56 20.48 -7.48
CA PRO A 231 6.70 20.57 -8.93
C PRO A 231 5.77 19.56 -9.59
N GLY A 232 4.76 20.05 -10.26
CA GLY A 232 3.62 19.29 -10.78
C GLY A 232 3.86 18.43 -12.02
N GLU A 233 5.00 17.75 -12.17
CA GLU A 233 5.16 16.76 -13.23
C GLU A 233 4.43 15.46 -12.86
N GLY A 234 3.32 15.19 -13.55
CA GLY A 234 2.54 13.94 -13.41
C GLY A 234 1.31 14.03 -12.49
N VAL A 235 1.02 15.19 -11.90
CA VAL A 235 -0.19 15.42 -11.11
C VAL A 235 -1.13 16.35 -11.89
N ASP A 236 -2.35 15.90 -12.13
CA ASP A 236 -3.39 16.71 -12.75
C ASP A 236 -4.27 17.34 -11.66
N LEU A 237 -4.14 18.66 -11.46
CA LEU A 237 -4.93 19.40 -10.47
C LEU A 237 -6.31 19.79 -11.01
N LEU A 238 -6.57 19.60 -12.32
CA LEU A 238 -7.76 20.06 -13.03
C LEU A 238 -8.67 18.93 -13.52
N GLY A 239 -8.37 17.69 -13.22
CA GLY A 239 -9.14 16.52 -13.65
C GLY A 239 -10.41 16.23 -12.85
#